data_3e76f6fb9e852fd7ef7447a529a87069
#
_entry.id   3e76f6fb9e852fd7ef7447a529a87069
#
_cell.length_a   1.000
_cell.length_b   1.000
_cell.length_c   1.000
_cell.angle_alpha   90.00
_cell.angle_beta   90.00
_cell.angle_gamma   90.00
#
_symmetry.space_group_name_H-M   'P 1'
#
loop_
_entity.id
_entity.type
_entity.pdbx_description
1 polymer ?
#
loop_
_entity_poly.entity_id
_entity_poly.type
_entity_poly.pdbx_seq_one_letter_code
_entity_poly.pdbx_strand_id
1 'polypeptide(L)'
;MAEEVAEIFSKHIFSSKYEDLSEKTIKQLKVFLLDTIGVGIAGSTGSKLNELKKIAHTWSKGKNCTVLGTWDKYSRDASTLINAYQIHCLEFDCIHEGAVVHPMAAILSSLLAHCEEINNLGHHTNGKEFLISLALGVDIASFLGICARGELKFFRPATASGFGAVAALSKIQKFSMEEIHNALGIMYSQTCGNMQSHVEGVPILGLQVGFNAKAALASMDLTKAGFPGPKRVFNGCLLYTSDAADEV
;
A
#
# COMPACT_ATOMS: atom_id res chain seq x y z
N MET A 1 26.37 15.79 5.44
CA MET A 1 24.96 15.97 5.08
C MET A 1 24.20 14.81 5.70
N ALA A 2 23.00 15.03 6.25
CA ALA A 2 22.20 13.91 6.73
C ALA A 2 21.82 13.02 5.53
N GLU A 3 21.90 11.71 5.73
CA GLU A 3 21.48 10.74 4.71
C GLU A 3 19.99 10.93 4.38
N GLU A 4 19.62 10.86 3.12
CA GLU A 4 18.22 11.00 2.69
C GLU A 4 17.39 9.82 3.19
N VAL A 5 16.25 10.08 3.82
CA VAL A 5 15.38 9.01 4.38
C VAL A 5 14.95 8.01 3.31
N ALA A 6 14.67 8.49 2.09
CA ALA A 6 14.33 7.60 0.98
C ALA A 6 15.49 6.68 0.58
N GLU A 7 16.74 7.13 0.74
CA GLU A 7 17.93 6.29 0.51
C GLU A 7 18.08 5.21 1.59
N ILE A 8 17.84 5.58 2.86
CA ILE A 8 17.83 4.62 3.98
C ILE A 8 16.76 3.54 3.75
N PHE A 9 15.56 3.93 3.36
CA PHE A 9 14.49 2.98 3.03
C PHE A 9 14.86 2.10 1.85
N SER A 10 15.41 2.68 0.78
CA SER A 10 15.82 1.93 -0.40
C SER A 10 16.87 0.87 -0.04
N LYS A 11 17.86 1.22 0.77
CA LYS A 11 18.88 0.30 1.27
C LYS A 11 18.28 -0.80 2.14
N HIS A 12 17.38 -0.45 3.06
CA HIS A 12 16.70 -1.40 3.92
C HIS A 12 15.87 -2.39 3.10
N ILE A 13 15.03 -1.91 2.17
CA ILE A 13 14.20 -2.76 1.30
C ILE A 13 15.08 -3.67 0.44
N PHE A 14 16.14 -3.14 -0.15
CA PHE A 14 17.04 -3.88 -1.02
C PHE A 14 17.78 -4.99 -0.28
N SER A 15 18.42 -4.66 0.85
CA SER A 15 19.34 -5.55 1.55
C SER A 15 18.66 -6.62 2.39
N SER A 16 17.48 -6.38 2.94
CA SER A 16 16.80 -7.32 3.85
C SER A 16 16.40 -8.61 3.15
N LYS A 17 16.53 -9.74 3.86
CA LYS A 17 16.23 -11.09 3.37
C LYS A 17 15.24 -11.79 4.29
N TYR A 18 14.60 -12.85 3.80
CA TYR A 18 13.69 -13.66 4.61
C TYR A 18 14.38 -14.24 5.83
N GLU A 19 15.65 -14.60 5.70
CA GLU A 19 16.48 -15.19 6.74
C GLU A 19 16.79 -14.20 7.90
N ASP A 20 16.59 -12.89 7.68
CA ASP A 20 16.72 -11.86 8.71
C ASP A 20 15.50 -11.78 9.63
N LEU A 21 14.38 -12.41 9.21
CA LEU A 21 13.15 -12.42 10.00
C LEU A 21 13.24 -13.47 11.13
N SER A 22 12.91 -13.05 12.36
CA SER A 22 12.79 -13.99 13.46
C SER A 22 11.59 -14.94 13.26
N GLU A 23 11.64 -16.13 13.87
CA GLU A 23 10.51 -17.06 13.87
C GLU A 23 9.22 -16.42 14.42
N LYS A 24 9.36 -15.57 15.45
CA LYS A 24 8.26 -14.81 16.03
C LYS A 24 7.63 -13.88 14.99
N THR A 25 8.46 -13.15 14.23
CA THR A 25 8.00 -12.24 13.16
C THR A 25 7.28 -13.03 12.06
N ILE A 26 7.85 -14.13 11.62
CA ILE A 26 7.24 -14.99 10.59
C ILE A 26 5.87 -15.51 11.05
N LYS A 27 5.77 -15.97 12.30
CA LYS A 27 4.50 -16.42 12.88
C LYS A 27 3.47 -15.30 12.91
N GLN A 28 3.87 -14.11 13.35
CA GLN A 28 2.98 -12.95 13.45
C GLN A 28 2.52 -12.47 12.05
N LEU A 29 3.39 -12.45 11.06
CA LEU A 29 3.02 -12.13 9.67
C LEU A 29 1.96 -13.08 9.11
N LYS A 30 2.07 -14.38 9.41
CA LYS A 30 1.05 -15.36 9.01
C LYS A 30 -0.29 -15.13 9.71
N VAL A 31 -0.28 -14.70 10.97
CA VAL A 31 -1.50 -14.33 11.70
C VAL A 31 -2.14 -13.10 11.07
N PHE A 32 -1.38 -12.04 10.82
CA PHE A 32 -1.89 -10.84 10.16
C PHE A 32 -2.41 -11.11 8.74
N LEU A 33 -1.72 -11.98 8.00
CA LEU A 33 -2.18 -12.39 6.67
C LEU A 33 -3.54 -13.10 6.73
N LEU A 34 -3.70 -14.05 7.65
CA LEU A 34 -4.95 -14.77 7.84
C LEU A 34 -6.08 -13.85 8.28
N ASP A 35 -5.80 -13.00 9.26
CA ASP A 35 -6.73 -11.99 9.79
C ASP A 35 -7.20 -11.04 8.67
N THR A 36 -6.25 -10.45 7.94
CA THR A 36 -6.56 -9.48 6.87
C THR A 36 -7.37 -10.12 5.72
N ILE A 37 -7.07 -11.37 5.35
CA ILE A 37 -7.89 -12.10 4.37
C ILE A 37 -9.31 -12.31 4.91
N GLY A 38 -9.43 -12.71 6.17
CA GLY A 38 -10.72 -12.88 6.84
C GLY A 38 -11.55 -11.62 6.88
N VAL A 39 -10.92 -10.48 7.25
CA VAL A 39 -11.56 -9.15 7.24
C VAL A 39 -11.96 -8.74 5.82
N GLY A 40 -11.10 -8.98 4.83
CA GLY A 40 -11.41 -8.71 3.42
C GLY A 40 -12.62 -9.53 2.90
N ILE A 41 -12.72 -10.80 3.33
CA ILE A 41 -13.90 -11.64 3.01
C ILE A 41 -15.16 -11.09 3.69
N ALA A 42 -15.08 -10.72 4.96
CA ALA A 42 -16.19 -10.09 5.68
C ALA A 42 -16.62 -8.77 5.02
N GLY A 43 -15.66 -7.96 4.59
CA GLY A 43 -15.88 -6.70 3.87
C GLY A 43 -16.55 -6.87 2.49
N SER A 44 -16.68 -8.11 1.99
CA SER A 44 -17.46 -8.38 0.76
C SER A 44 -18.93 -8.00 0.87
N THR A 45 -19.41 -7.77 2.08
CA THR A 45 -20.76 -7.25 2.38
C THR A 45 -20.76 -5.74 2.64
N GLY A 46 -19.63 -5.06 2.47
CA GLY A 46 -19.45 -3.66 2.81
C GLY A 46 -20.36 -2.71 2.01
N SER A 47 -20.62 -1.55 2.61
CA SER A 47 -21.43 -0.49 1.98
C SER A 47 -20.83 -0.08 0.63
N LYS A 48 -21.67 0.17 -0.38
CA LYS A 48 -21.26 0.66 -1.72
C LYS A 48 -20.32 -0.26 -2.52
N LEU A 49 -20.07 -1.48 -2.05
CA LEU A 49 -19.16 -2.38 -2.73
C LEU A 49 -19.65 -2.79 -4.14
N ASN A 50 -20.97 -3.02 -4.30
CA ASN A 50 -21.53 -3.38 -5.60
C ASN A 50 -21.40 -2.24 -6.62
N GLU A 51 -21.60 -1.01 -6.19
CA GLU A 51 -21.38 0.19 -7.00
C GLU A 51 -19.90 0.34 -7.36
N LEU A 52 -18.99 0.14 -6.40
CA LEU A 52 -17.56 0.16 -6.63
C LEU A 52 -17.14 -0.89 -7.68
N LYS A 53 -17.63 -2.13 -7.56
CA LYS A 53 -17.34 -3.21 -8.52
C LYS A 53 -17.79 -2.84 -9.94
N LYS A 54 -18.99 -2.26 -10.09
CA LYS A 54 -19.50 -1.80 -11.40
C LYS A 54 -18.59 -0.75 -12.02
N ILE A 55 -18.21 0.27 -11.24
CA ILE A 55 -17.34 1.36 -11.71
C ILE A 55 -15.93 0.85 -12.00
N ALA A 56 -15.33 0.07 -11.11
CA ALA A 56 -13.99 -0.48 -11.28
C ALA A 56 -13.85 -1.29 -12.58
N HIS A 57 -14.90 -2.01 -12.97
CA HIS A 57 -14.95 -2.74 -14.23
C HIS A 57 -14.92 -1.84 -15.47
N THR A 58 -15.42 -0.59 -15.37
CA THR A 58 -15.35 0.39 -16.48
C THR A 58 -13.98 1.05 -16.59
N TRP A 59 -13.26 1.20 -15.48
CA TRP A 59 -11.94 1.85 -15.45
C TRP A 59 -10.82 0.97 -15.98
N SER A 60 -10.94 -0.34 -15.80
CA SER A 60 -9.89 -1.27 -16.21
C SER A 60 -10.49 -2.61 -16.63
N LYS A 61 -10.09 -3.06 -17.82
CA LYS A 61 -10.51 -4.35 -18.37
C LYS A 61 -9.48 -5.41 -18.03
N GLY A 62 -9.95 -6.59 -17.68
CA GLY A 62 -9.13 -7.75 -17.33
C GLY A 62 -9.86 -8.66 -16.37
N LYS A 63 -9.45 -9.92 -16.30
CA LYS A 63 -10.06 -10.94 -15.44
C LYS A 63 -9.00 -11.90 -14.91
N ASN A 64 -7.87 -11.34 -14.45
CA ASN A 64 -6.70 -12.12 -14.06
C ASN A 64 -6.39 -12.06 -12.56
N CYS A 65 -7.08 -11.20 -11.79
CA CYS A 65 -6.86 -11.08 -10.36
C CYS A 65 -8.16 -11.24 -9.57
N THR A 66 -8.05 -11.83 -8.38
CA THR A 66 -9.17 -12.26 -7.55
C THR A 66 -9.64 -11.16 -6.60
N VAL A 67 -10.96 -11.01 -6.48
CA VAL A 67 -11.61 -10.24 -5.41
C VAL A 67 -11.99 -11.20 -4.28
N LEU A 68 -11.58 -10.85 -3.05
CA LEU A 68 -11.81 -11.66 -1.86
C LEU A 68 -13.31 -11.83 -1.57
N GLY A 69 -13.69 -12.98 -1.05
CA GLY A 69 -15.04 -13.31 -0.62
C GLY A 69 -16.00 -13.69 -1.75
N THR A 70 -16.02 -12.97 -2.85
CA THR A 70 -16.87 -13.30 -4.01
C THR A 70 -16.13 -14.10 -5.07
N TRP A 71 -14.81 -14.09 -5.05
CA TRP A 71 -13.92 -14.78 -5.99
C TRP A 71 -14.08 -14.34 -7.45
N ASP A 72 -14.75 -13.21 -7.67
CA ASP A 72 -14.85 -12.58 -8.98
C ASP A 72 -13.44 -12.19 -9.48
N LYS A 73 -13.26 -12.22 -10.79
CA LYS A 73 -12.01 -11.83 -11.43
C LYS A 73 -12.11 -10.46 -12.07
N TYR A 74 -11.14 -9.61 -11.76
CA TYR A 74 -10.97 -8.27 -12.31
C TYR A 74 -9.53 -8.08 -12.83
N SER A 75 -9.25 -6.95 -13.43
CA SER A 75 -7.88 -6.53 -13.70
C SER A 75 -7.11 -6.35 -12.39
N ARG A 76 -5.78 -6.36 -12.44
CA ARG A 76 -4.91 -6.14 -11.29
C ARG A 76 -5.31 -4.89 -10.50
N ASP A 77 -5.44 -3.76 -11.19
CA ASP A 77 -5.73 -2.48 -10.54
C ASP A 77 -7.13 -2.43 -9.92
N ALA A 78 -8.13 -3.02 -10.62
CA ALA A 78 -9.49 -3.09 -10.11
C ALA A 78 -9.59 -4.02 -8.88
N SER A 79 -8.98 -5.20 -8.93
CA SER A 79 -8.91 -6.13 -7.79
C SER A 79 -8.21 -5.51 -6.59
N THR A 80 -7.11 -4.80 -6.81
CA THR A 80 -6.38 -4.08 -5.78
C THR A 80 -7.26 -3.05 -5.09
N LEU A 81 -7.94 -2.21 -5.86
CA LEU A 81 -8.84 -1.18 -5.32
C LEU A 81 -9.97 -1.79 -4.50
N ILE A 82 -10.64 -2.81 -5.06
CA ILE A 82 -11.78 -3.47 -4.43
C ILE A 82 -11.35 -4.17 -3.15
N ASN A 83 -10.27 -4.95 -3.19
CA ASN A 83 -9.76 -5.67 -2.02
C ASN A 83 -9.29 -4.73 -0.91
N ALA A 84 -8.59 -3.64 -1.24
CA ALA A 84 -8.19 -2.65 -0.26
C ALA A 84 -9.40 -2.00 0.42
N TYR A 85 -10.43 -1.65 -0.36
CA TYR A 85 -11.68 -1.15 0.17
C TYR A 85 -12.37 -2.18 1.09
N GLN A 86 -12.49 -3.44 0.67
CA GLN A 86 -13.10 -4.50 1.48
C GLN A 86 -12.37 -4.72 2.79
N ILE A 87 -11.04 -4.72 2.78
CA ILE A 87 -10.24 -4.92 3.99
C ILE A 87 -10.49 -3.79 4.99
N HIS A 88 -10.63 -2.55 4.52
CA HIS A 88 -10.71 -1.39 5.42
C HIS A 88 -12.14 -0.91 5.71
N CYS A 89 -13.14 -1.21 4.88
CA CYS A 89 -14.48 -0.60 4.96
C CYS A 89 -15.28 -0.92 6.24
N LEU A 90 -14.90 -1.96 6.96
CA LEU A 90 -15.50 -2.33 8.26
C LEU A 90 -14.69 -1.85 9.47
N GLU A 91 -13.51 -1.31 9.25
CA GLU A 91 -12.55 -0.89 10.30
C GLU A 91 -12.23 -1.97 11.33
N PHE A 92 -12.17 -3.24 10.88
CA PHE A 92 -11.72 -4.40 11.67
C PHE A 92 -10.30 -4.83 11.32
N ASP A 93 -9.68 -4.21 10.33
CA ASP A 93 -8.32 -4.50 9.93
C ASP A 93 -7.30 -4.06 10.98
N CYS A 94 -6.17 -4.77 11.03
CA CYS A 94 -5.15 -4.58 12.04
C CYS A 94 -4.65 -3.13 12.08
N ILE A 95 -4.41 -2.61 13.28
CA ILE A 95 -3.89 -1.26 13.52
C ILE A 95 -2.55 -1.31 14.25
N HIS A 96 -1.65 -0.40 13.87
CA HIS A 96 -0.49 -0.03 14.69
C HIS A 96 -0.82 1.28 15.43
N GLU A 97 -1.20 1.17 16.70
CA GLU A 97 -1.70 2.30 17.50
C GLU A 97 -0.74 3.49 17.53
N GLY A 98 0.55 3.26 17.82
CA GLY A 98 1.55 4.32 17.90
C GLY A 98 1.82 5.04 16.57
N ALA A 99 1.59 4.36 15.46
CA ALA A 99 1.72 4.92 14.11
C ALA A 99 0.42 5.56 13.60
N VAL A 100 -0.72 5.17 14.17
CA VAL A 100 -2.07 5.48 13.68
C VAL A 100 -2.21 5.04 12.22
N VAL A 101 -1.84 3.79 11.92
CA VAL A 101 -1.83 3.22 10.56
C VAL A 101 -2.50 1.86 10.55
N HIS A 102 -3.31 1.60 9.53
CA HIS A 102 -3.82 0.27 9.17
C HIS A 102 -3.01 -0.25 7.99
N PRO A 103 -1.84 -0.90 8.20
CA PRO A 103 -0.87 -1.07 7.13
C PRO A 103 -1.30 -2.10 6.09
N MET A 104 -2.04 -3.13 6.50
CA MET A 104 -2.26 -4.31 5.68
C MET A 104 -3.18 -4.10 4.47
N ALA A 105 -4.16 -3.20 4.56
CA ALA A 105 -5.18 -3.07 3.53
C ALA A 105 -4.60 -2.70 2.15
N ALA A 106 -3.75 -1.67 2.07
CA ALA A 106 -3.10 -1.29 0.82
C ALA A 106 -2.00 -2.26 0.41
N ILE A 107 -1.19 -2.72 1.37
CA ILE A 107 -0.03 -3.58 1.13
C ILE A 107 -0.47 -4.94 0.63
N LEU A 108 -1.38 -5.61 1.34
CA LEU A 108 -1.79 -6.96 0.98
C LEU A 108 -2.57 -6.97 -0.34
N SER A 109 -3.48 -6.02 -0.55
CA SER A 109 -4.28 -5.97 -1.77
C SER A 109 -3.43 -5.77 -3.03
N SER A 110 -2.44 -4.87 -2.99
CA SER A 110 -1.55 -4.63 -4.12
C SER A 110 -0.59 -5.81 -4.34
N LEU A 111 -0.02 -6.38 -3.27
CA LEU A 111 0.90 -7.50 -3.35
C LEU A 111 0.22 -8.77 -3.86
N LEU A 112 -0.98 -9.11 -3.36
CA LEU A 112 -1.75 -10.27 -3.83
C LEU A 112 -2.09 -10.16 -5.31
N ALA A 113 -2.67 -9.04 -5.73
CA ALA A 113 -3.07 -8.84 -7.13
C ALA A 113 -1.86 -8.88 -8.06
N HIS A 114 -0.74 -8.27 -7.66
CA HIS A 114 0.48 -8.30 -8.44
C HIS A 114 1.07 -9.72 -8.55
N CYS A 115 1.18 -10.44 -7.43
CA CYS A 115 1.67 -11.82 -7.43
C CYS A 115 0.77 -12.75 -8.26
N GLU A 116 -0.55 -12.57 -8.20
CA GLU A 116 -1.49 -13.34 -9.02
C GLU A 116 -1.29 -13.06 -10.51
N GLU A 117 -1.12 -11.78 -10.89
CA GLU A 117 -0.86 -11.39 -12.27
C GLU A 117 0.43 -11.99 -12.82
N ILE A 118 1.55 -11.85 -12.11
CA ILE A 118 2.84 -12.36 -12.59
C ILE A 118 2.89 -13.90 -12.59
N ASN A 119 2.21 -14.55 -11.64
CA ASN A 119 2.06 -16.01 -11.64
C ASN A 119 1.28 -16.50 -12.87
N ASN A 120 0.23 -15.80 -13.28
CA ASN A 120 -0.52 -16.09 -14.50
C ASN A 120 0.31 -15.89 -15.78
N LEU A 121 1.37 -15.07 -15.71
CA LEU A 121 2.35 -14.87 -16.78
C LEU A 121 3.53 -15.86 -16.72
N GLY A 122 3.50 -16.84 -15.79
CA GLY A 122 4.54 -17.86 -15.65
C GLY A 122 5.72 -17.49 -14.73
N HIS A 123 5.64 -16.37 -14.02
CA HIS A 123 6.64 -15.96 -13.03
C HIS A 123 6.19 -16.36 -11.63
N HIS A 124 6.74 -17.46 -11.12
CA HIS A 124 6.32 -17.99 -9.82
C HIS A 124 6.97 -17.27 -8.66
N THR A 125 6.14 -16.72 -7.79
CA THR A 125 6.56 -16.20 -6.48
C THR A 125 6.41 -17.28 -5.42
N ASN A 126 7.38 -17.42 -4.53
CA ASN A 126 7.30 -18.34 -3.41
C ASN A 126 6.87 -17.64 -2.10
N GLY A 127 6.46 -18.44 -1.11
CA GLY A 127 5.95 -17.93 0.16
C GLY A 127 6.99 -17.12 0.97
N LYS A 128 8.28 -17.42 0.84
CA LYS A 128 9.34 -16.64 1.54
C LYS A 128 9.48 -15.25 0.93
N GLU A 129 9.51 -15.16 -0.40
CA GLU A 129 9.55 -13.88 -1.12
C GLU A 129 8.31 -13.03 -0.79
N PHE A 130 7.14 -13.65 -0.72
CA PHE A 130 5.91 -12.98 -0.33
C PHE A 130 5.97 -12.45 1.11
N LEU A 131 6.41 -13.27 2.07
CA LEU A 131 6.44 -12.88 3.48
C LEU A 131 7.46 -11.78 3.77
N ILE A 132 8.66 -11.80 3.18
CA ILE A 132 9.63 -10.70 3.36
C ILE A 132 9.11 -9.40 2.72
N SER A 133 8.46 -9.48 1.55
CA SER A 133 7.86 -8.32 0.90
C SER A 133 6.75 -7.71 1.77
N LEU A 134 5.88 -8.54 2.32
CA LEU A 134 4.84 -8.12 3.25
C LEU A 134 5.42 -7.46 4.51
N ALA A 135 6.45 -8.08 5.11
CA ALA A 135 7.13 -7.56 6.30
C ALA A 135 7.68 -6.15 6.06
N LEU A 136 8.42 -5.96 4.97
CA LEU A 136 8.99 -4.66 4.61
C LEU A 136 7.93 -3.61 4.33
N GLY A 137 6.82 -4.01 3.70
CA GLY A 137 5.69 -3.10 3.51
C GLY A 137 5.12 -2.60 4.84
N VAL A 138 4.86 -3.51 5.78
CA VAL A 138 4.33 -3.17 7.11
C VAL A 138 5.33 -2.32 7.90
N ASP A 139 6.61 -2.65 7.83
CA ASP A 139 7.68 -1.93 8.53
C ASP A 139 7.78 -0.47 8.06
N ILE A 140 7.87 -0.24 6.75
CA ILE A 140 7.93 1.11 6.17
C ILE A 140 6.67 1.92 6.50
N ALA A 141 5.48 1.35 6.36
CA ALA A 141 4.24 2.05 6.69
C ALA A 141 4.17 2.44 8.17
N SER A 142 4.52 1.52 9.06
CA SER A 142 4.51 1.75 10.50
C SER A 142 5.56 2.78 10.92
N PHE A 143 6.77 2.70 10.35
CA PHE A 143 7.84 3.66 10.62
C PHE A 143 7.45 5.09 10.22
N LEU A 144 6.90 5.26 9.01
CA LEU A 144 6.39 6.57 8.56
C LEU A 144 5.30 7.12 9.48
N GLY A 145 4.38 6.26 9.93
CA GLY A 145 3.35 6.66 10.87
C GLY A 145 3.91 7.10 12.23
N ILE A 146 4.91 6.38 12.77
CA ILE A 146 5.58 6.74 14.03
C ILE A 146 6.34 8.07 13.91
N CYS A 147 7.00 8.30 12.78
CA CYS A 147 7.79 9.50 12.54
C CYS A 147 6.92 10.74 12.28
N ALA A 148 5.66 10.58 11.90
CA ALA A 148 4.74 11.67 11.65
C ALA A 148 4.30 12.33 12.97
N ARG A 149 4.97 13.39 13.34
CA ARG A 149 4.70 14.19 14.55
C ARG A 149 3.68 15.30 14.25
N GLY A 150 2.83 15.60 15.23
CA GLY A 150 1.82 16.65 15.12
C GLY A 150 0.40 16.11 14.89
N GLU A 151 -0.52 17.03 14.59
CA GLU A 151 -1.93 16.71 14.39
C GLU A 151 -2.16 15.80 13.17
N LEU A 152 -3.26 15.02 13.22
CA LEU A 152 -3.70 14.17 12.11
C LEU A 152 -4.39 15.00 11.03
N LYS A 153 -3.62 15.71 10.21
CA LYS A 153 -4.14 16.47 9.06
C LYS A 153 -4.42 15.57 7.86
N PHE A 154 -3.69 14.47 7.73
CA PHE A 154 -3.80 13.51 6.64
C PHE A 154 -4.21 12.14 7.16
N PHE A 155 -4.93 11.40 6.34
CA PHE A 155 -5.36 10.03 6.65
C PHE A 155 -4.18 9.06 6.49
N ARG A 156 -3.41 8.86 7.57
CA ARG A 156 -2.19 8.04 7.60
C ARG A 156 -2.41 6.59 7.13
N PRO A 157 -3.55 5.92 7.43
CA PRO A 157 -3.82 4.59 6.89
C PRO A 157 -3.75 4.51 5.37
N ALA A 158 -4.08 5.57 4.66
CA ALA A 158 -3.93 5.64 3.22
C ALA A 158 -2.52 6.06 2.81
N THR A 159 -2.02 7.19 3.32
CA THR A 159 -0.75 7.79 2.87
C THR A 159 0.45 6.92 3.20
N ALA A 160 0.64 6.52 4.46
CA ALA A 160 1.78 5.71 4.89
C ALA A 160 1.74 4.29 4.30
N SER A 161 0.53 3.67 4.22
CA SER A 161 0.40 2.32 3.66
C SER A 161 0.64 2.28 2.15
N GLY A 162 0.44 3.38 1.43
CA GLY A 162 0.84 3.50 0.03
C GLY A 162 2.36 3.34 -0.17
N PHE A 163 3.17 3.98 0.68
CA PHE A 163 4.63 3.77 0.68
C PHE A 163 5.01 2.36 1.10
N GLY A 164 4.30 1.78 2.08
CA GLY A 164 4.45 0.37 2.45
C GLY A 164 4.15 -0.57 1.28
N ALA A 165 3.11 -0.30 0.51
CA ALA A 165 2.78 -1.06 -0.69
C ALA A 165 3.88 -0.97 -1.76
N VAL A 166 4.46 0.23 -1.97
CA VAL A 166 5.63 0.39 -2.86
C VAL A 166 6.82 -0.43 -2.35
N ALA A 167 7.11 -0.43 -1.04
CA ALA A 167 8.19 -1.22 -0.48
C ALA A 167 7.99 -2.72 -0.74
N ALA A 168 6.78 -3.23 -0.50
CA ALA A 168 6.44 -4.63 -0.76
C ALA A 168 6.56 -5.00 -2.25
N LEU A 169 6.02 -4.16 -3.14
CA LEU A 169 6.09 -4.35 -4.58
C LEU A 169 7.52 -4.26 -5.11
N SER A 170 8.32 -3.32 -4.64
CA SER A 170 9.73 -3.19 -5.01
C SER A 170 10.53 -4.42 -4.61
N LYS A 171 10.25 -4.98 -3.42
CA LYS A 171 10.92 -6.18 -2.93
C LYS A 171 10.60 -7.42 -3.77
N ILE A 172 9.32 -7.66 -4.04
CA ILE A 172 8.89 -8.82 -4.84
C ILE A 172 9.37 -8.74 -6.28
N GLN A 173 9.51 -7.50 -6.83
CA GLN A 173 10.04 -7.24 -8.16
C GLN A 173 11.57 -7.26 -8.23
N LYS A 174 12.26 -7.40 -7.08
CA LYS A 174 13.72 -7.41 -6.99
C LYS A 174 14.36 -6.14 -7.59
N PHE A 175 13.74 -5.00 -7.34
CA PHE A 175 14.24 -3.71 -7.79
C PHE A 175 15.63 -3.41 -7.21
N SER A 176 16.46 -2.74 -7.99
CA SER A 176 17.70 -2.13 -7.53
C SER A 176 17.41 -0.99 -6.53
N MET A 177 18.43 -0.56 -5.77
CA MET A 177 18.29 0.58 -4.85
C MET A 177 17.80 1.84 -5.54
N GLU A 178 18.27 2.11 -6.76
CA GLU A 178 17.85 3.27 -7.54
C GLU A 178 16.37 3.17 -7.97
N GLU A 179 15.94 2.00 -8.44
CA GLU A 179 14.54 1.75 -8.79
C GLU A 179 13.63 1.88 -7.58
N ILE A 180 14.02 1.36 -6.41
CA ILE A 180 13.25 1.53 -5.15
C ILE A 180 13.11 3.02 -4.83
N HIS A 181 14.21 3.77 -4.91
CA HIS A 181 14.19 5.21 -4.66
C HIS A 181 13.28 5.96 -5.64
N ASN A 182 13.32 5.60 -6.93
CA ASN A 182 12.42 6.17 -7.94
C ASN A 182 10.95 5.83 -7.63
N ALA A 183 10.65 4.57 -7.29
CA ALA A 183 9.29 4.14 -6.95
C ALA A 183 8.71 4.90 -5.74
N LEU A 184 9.50 5.11 -4.69
CA LEU A 184 9.11 5.93 -3.53
C LEU A 184 8.82 7.37 -3.94
N GLY A 185 9.66 7.94 -4.81
CA GLY A 185 9.45 9.30 -5.33
C GLY A 185 8.20 9.43 -6.18
N ILE A 186 7.93 8.47 -7.05
CA ILE A 186 6.71 8.46 -7.88
C ILE A 186 5.47 8.29 -7.01
N MET A 187 5.53 7.42 -5.98
CA MET A 187 4.44 7.26 -5.02
C MET A 187 4.10 8.57 -4.31
N TYR A 188 5.11 9.31 -3.88
CA TYR A 188 4.91 10.60 -3.24
C TYR A 188 4.07 11.56 -4.09
N SER A 189 4.29 11.58 -5.41
CA SER A 189 3.56 12.42 -6.35
C SER A 189 2.08 12.02 -6.56
N GLN A 190 1.67 10.85 -6.06
CA GLN A 190 0.32 10.31 -6.20
C GLN A 190 -0.38 10.11 -4.86
N THR A 191 0.32 10.30 -3.74
CA THR A 191 -0.22 10.05 -2.40
C THR A 191 -1.43 10.95 -2.13
N CYS A 192 -2.52 10.32 -1.73
CA CYS A 192 -3.75 11.01 -1.33
C CYS A 192 -4.25 10.49 0.03
N GLY A 193 -5.10 11.28 0.67
CA GLY A 193 -5.75 10.91 1.92
C GLY A 193 -5.91 12.11 2.84
N ASN A 194 -7.15 12.46 3.16
CA ASN A 194 -7.50 13.55 4.06
C ASN A 194 -8.44 13.04 5.15
N MET A 195 -8.55 13.82 6.23
CA MET A 195 -9.38 13.46 7.40
C MET A 195 -10.86 13.81 7.24
N GLN A 196 -11.25 14.56 6.21
CA GLN A 196 -12.64 15.01 6.09
C GLN A 196 -13.61 13.83 5.93
N SER A 197 -13.22 12.81 5.17
CA SER A 197 -14.01 11.59 5.01
C SER A 197 -14.23 10.83 6.32
N HIS A 198 -13.27 10.88 7.24
CA HIS A 198 -13.37 10.30 8.58
C HIS A 198 -14.34 11.11 9.44
N VAL A 199 -14.20 12.43 9.43
CA VAL A 199 -15.07 13.34 10.21
C VAL A 199 -16.53 13.21 9.79
N GLU A 200 -16.79 13.05 8.50
CA GLU A 200 -18.16 12.95 7.96
C GLU A 200 -18.70 11.51 7.93
N GLY A 201 -17.87 10.50 8.23
CA GLY A 201 -18.28 9.09 8.24
C GLY A 201 -18.72 8.56 6.88
N VAL A 202 -18.08 9.04 5.80
CA VAL A 202 -18.47 8.64 4.43
C VAL A 202 -17.60 7.49 3.89
N PRO A 203 -18.16 6.59 3.05
CA PRO A 203 -17.47 5.39 2.56
C PRO A 203 -16.19 5.67 1.76
N ILE A 204 -15.99 6.90 1.29
CA ILE A 204 -14.79 7.30 0.57
C ILE A 204 -13.52 7.13 1.42
N LEU A 205 -13.64 7.03 2.75
CA LEU A 205 -12.53 6.76 3.65
C LEU A 205 -11.76 5.50 3.24
N GLY A 206 -12.44 4.37 3.08
CA GLY A 206 -11.83 3.12 2.62
C GLY A 206 -11.28 3.19 1.20
N LEU A 207 -11.90 4.00 0.32
CA LEU A 207 -11.40 4.20 -1.03
C LEU A 207 -10.07 4.95 -1.07
N GLN A 208 -9.78 5.84 -0.12
CA GLN A 208 -8.48 6.50 -0.05
C GLN A 208 -7.33 5.48 0.12
N VAL A 209 -7.57 4.41 0.88
CA VAL A 209 -6.62 3.28 0.99
C VAL A 209 -6.46 2.57 -0.35
N GLY A 210 -7.57 2.28 -1.03
CA GLY A 210 -7.58 1.65 -2.35
C GLY A 210 -6.90 2.50 -3.43
N PHE A 211 -7.07 3.82 -3.40
CA PHE A 211 -6.39 4.73 -4.33
C PHE A 211 -4.87 4.69 -4.15
N ASN A 212 -4.38 4.69 -2.91
CA ASN A 212 -2.95 4.57 -2.64
C ASN A 212 -2.40 3.18 -2.99
N ALA A 213 -3.17 2.11 -2.80
CA ALA A 213 -2.80 0.77 -3.24
C ALA A 213 -2.61 0.70 -4.78
N LYS A 214 -3.51 1.33 -5.55
CA LYS A 214 -3.35 1.47 -7.01
C LYS A 214 -2.17 2.37 -7.38
N ALA A 215 -1.99 3.49 -6.68
CA ALA A 215 -0.86 4.39 -6.90
C ALA A 215 0.48 3.66 -6.69
N ALA A 216 0.56 2.73 -5.75
CA ALA A 216 1.74 1.90 -5.56
C ALA A 216 2.03 0.99 -6.76
N LEU A 217 0.99 0.37 -7.35
CA LEU A 217 1.15 -0.41 -8.59
C LEU A 217 1.61 0.47 -9.75
N ALA A 218 1.00 1.64 -9.92
CA ALA A 218 1.39 2.59 -10.95
C ALA A 218 2.85 3.07 -10.74
N SER A 219 3.26 3.29 -9.49
CA SER A 219 4.64 3.67 -9.16
C SER A 219 5.64 2.58 -9.56
N MET A 220 5.31 1.32 -9.30
CA MET A 220 6.10 0.16 -9.73
C MET A 220 6.20 0.10 -11.26
N ASP A 221 5.07 0.22 -11.97
CA ASP A 221 5.04 0.12 -13.44
C ASP A 221 5.82 1.26 -14.11
N LEU A 222 5.63 2.49 -13.62
CA LEU A 222 6.38 3.66 -14.12
C LEU A 222 7.88 3.51 -13.89
N THR A 223 8.28 3.00 -12.72
CA THR A 223 9.70 2.70 -12.43
C THR A 223 10.25 1.66 -13.41
N LYS A 224 9.52 0.57 -13.66
CA LYS A 224 9.92 -0.44 -14.67
C LYS A 224 10.03 0.13 -16.07
N ALA A 225 9.24 1.14 -16.40
CA ALA A 225 9.30 1.87 -17.65
C ALA A 225 10.44 2.92 -17.69
N GLY A 226 11.23 3.06 -16.62
CA GLY A 226 12.38 3.97 -16.56
C GLY A 226 12.05 5.41 -16.17
N PHE A 227 10.86 5.68 -15.62
CA PHE A 227 10.53 7.02 -15.13
C PHE A 227 11.30 7.30 -13.83
N PRO A 228 12.01 8.46 -13.72
CA PRO A 228 12.64 8.87 -12.49
C PRO A 228 11.61 9.47 -11.52
N GLY A 229 11.77 9.17 -10.22
CA GLY A 229 11.01 9.82 -9.15
C GLY A 229 11.82 10.95 -8.49
N PRO A 230 11.15 11.94 -7.85
CA PRO A 230 11.83 12.92 -7.02
C PRO A 230 12.57 12.23 -5.88
N LYS A 231 13.76 12.71 -5.53
CA LYS A 231 14.66 12.02 -4.58
C LYS A 231 14.46 12.44 -3.13
N ARG A 232 14.11 13.68 -2.87
CA ARG A 232 14.06 14.26 -1.52
C ARG A 232 12.64 14.31 -0.95
N VAL A 233 11.91 13.21 -1.04
CA VAL A 233 10.47 13.17 -0.73
C VAL A 233 10.14 13.24 0.77
N PHE A 234 11.07 12.86 1.65
CA PHE A 234 10.84 12.89 3.10
C PHE A 234 11.59 14.02 3.81
N ASN A 235 12.62 14.59 3.18
CA ASN A 235 13.49 15.61 3.78
C ASN A 235 13.36 16.97 3.10
N GLY A 236 12.92 17.02 1.85
CA GLY A 236 12.88 18.23 1.02
C GLY A 236 11.51 18.84 0.90
N CYS A 237 10.62 18.50 1.79
CA CYS A 237 9.20 18.69 1.58
C CYS A 237 8.74 20.12 1.69
N LEU A 238 8.22 20.61 0.58
CA LEU A 238 7.04 21.43 0.54
C LEU A 238 5.79 20.50 0.59
N LEU A 239 5.69 19.66 1.59
CA LEU A 239 4.39 19.14 1.98
C LEU A 239 3.60 20.37 2.39
N TYR A 240 2.45 20.57 1.77
CA TYR A 240 1.44 21.55 2.12
C TYR A 240 1.62 21.98 3.57
N THR A 241 2.47 22.96 3.77
CA THR A 241 2.60 23.61 5.03
C THR A 241 1.33 24.42 5.21
N SER A 242 0.93 24.62 6.44
CA SER A 242 -0.19 25.45 6.83
C SER A 242 -0.23 26.85 6.19
N ASP A 243 0.85 27.26 5.58
CA ASP A 243 1.04 28.57 4.97
C ASP A 243 0.21 28.80 3.70
N ALA A 244 -0.16 27.72 2.97
CA ALA A 244 -1.05 27.87 1.81
C ALA A 244 -2.51 28.17 2.18
N ALA A 245 -2.90 27.94 3.44
CA ALA A 245 -4.24 28.27 3.96
C ALA A 245 -4.30 29.66 4.61
N ASP A 246 -3.15 30.23 4.93
CA ASP A 246 -3.07 31.55 5.57
C ASP A 246 -2.92 32.69 4.55
N GLU A 247 -2.81 32.39 3.26
CA GLU A 247 -2.71 33.36 2.16
C GLU A 247 -4.04 33.61 1.40
N VAL A 248 -5.20 33.14 1.94
CA VAL A 248 -6.51 33.39 1.36
C VAL A 248 -7.37 34.25 2.28
#